data_9392de7c99077df8d97799869adc09f8
#
_entry.id   9392de7c99077df8d97799869adc09f8
#
_cell.length_a   1.000
_cell.length_b   1.000
_cell.length_c   1.000
_cell.angle_alpha   90.00
_cell.angle_beta   90.00
_cell.angle_gamma   90.00
#
_symmetry.space_group_name_H-M   'P 1'
#
loop_
_entity.id
_entity.type
_entity.pdbx_description
1 polymer ?
#
loop_
_entity_poly.entity_id
_entity_poly.type
_entity_poly.pdbx_seq_one_letter_code
_entity_poly.pdbx_strand_id
1 'polypeptide(L)'
;MPTAPIHARDLTPGQTRVSIAIIAVLFFIFGFVSWVNAILIPYFKIGCELTHFEAYLVTFAFYISYLVFSMPAAHLLKRTGFKRGMMIGFWVMAAGAFLFIPAAMTRTYGIFLGGLFTLGAGLAILQTAANPYITVLGPKETAARRISVMGICNKGAGILAPLVFAAVVFKVTDTDLFARLATMAPAEKAAALDELIRRVVMPYACVGTALLALGFLVRWSPLPEIDTEHETADVAEANADKTGILQFPHLILGALGIFLHVGASVISVDTIIPYAQSMGLPLLEAKAFPSYVLTAMICGYVTGILLIPRVVSQLTMLRFCTGLGVVLSVLIVTMRAPVSYGSHVTDISLWFVVLLGFANSLTWAGIWPLALDGLGRFTKVGASVMIMGLCGNAILPLGYGWLADHYSVRDAYWIILPCYLYLTYYALVGHKKRVW
;
A
#
# COMPACT_ATOMS: atom_id res chain seq x y z
N MET A 1 -12.15 -26.03 19.33
CA MET A 1 -13.46 -25.35 19.28
C MET A 1 -13.21 -23.92 18.84
N PRO A 2 -14.00 -23.28 17.98
CA PRO A 2 -13.89 -21.85 17.75
C PRO A 2 -14.25 -21.15 19.08
N THR A 3 -13.33 -20.37 19.61
CA THR A 3 -13.62 -19.46 20.73
C THR A 3 -14.68 -18.48 20.29
N ALA A 4 -15.70 -18.25 21.14
CA ALA A 4 -16.69 -17.23 20.84
C ALA A 4 -16.00 -15.87 20.61
N PRO A 5 -16.49 -15.05 19.67
CA PRO A 5 -15.92 -13.73 19.43
C PRO A 5 -16.03 -12.88 20.69
N ILE A 6 -14.95 -12.19 21.04
CA ILE A 6 -14.83 -11.33 22.22
C ILE A 6 -15.03 -9.88 21.79
N HIS A 7 -15.71 -9.08 22.59
CA HIS A 7 -15.78 -7.65 22.32
C HIS A 7 -14.40 -7.01 22.55
N ALA A 8 -14.01 -6.10 21.67
CA ALA A 8 -12.72 -5.42 21.78
C ALA A 8 -12.56 -4.63 23.09
N ARG A 9 -13.68 -4.25 23.76
CA ARG A 9 -13.71 -3.57 25.05
C ARG A 9 -13.39 -4.48 26.23
N ASP A 10 -13.56 -5.79 26.07
CA ASP A 10 -13.36 -6.79 27.13
C ASP A 10 -11.91 -7.31 27.16
N LEU A 11 -11.07 -6.82 26.25
CA LEU A 11 -9.66 -7.20 26.20
C LEU A 11 -8.86 -6.54 27.33
N THR A 12 -8.04 -7.34 28.00
CA THR A 12 -7.07 -6.79 28.95
C THR A 12 -6.03 -5.91 28.23
N PRO A 13 -5.42 -4.93 28.93
CA PRO A 13 -4.35 -4.12 28.33
C PRO A 13 -3.17 -4.95 27.77
N GLY A 14 -2.87 -6.10 28.37
CA GLY A 14 -1.85 -7.04 27.89
C GLY A 14 -2.25 -7.69 26.56
N GLN A 15 -3.45 -8.19 26.45
CA GLN A 15 -3.99 -8.78 25.21
C GLN A 15 -4.04 -7.76 24.08
N THR A 16 -4.45 -6.53 24.39
CA THR A 16 -4.47 -5.43 23.39
C THR A 16 -3.06 -5.14 22.86
N ARG A 17 -2.05 -5.05 23.75
CA ARG A 17 -0.65 -4.81 23.33
C ARG A 17 -0.11 -5.94 22.46
N VAL A 18 -0.34 -7.19 22.85
CA VAL A 18 0.09 -8.37 22.08
C VAL A 18 -0.59 -8.39 20.70
N SER A 19 -1.89 -8.11 20.65
CA SER A 19 -2.63 -8.04 19.37
C SER A 19 -2.08 -6.94 18.47
N ILE A 20 -1.81 -5.75 19.00
CA ILE A 20 -1.20 -4.65 18.24
C ILE A 20 0.18 -5.07 17.70
N ALA A 21 1.02 -5.73 18.51
CA ALA A 21 2.34 -6.18 18.10
C ALA A 21 2.25 -7.21 16.95
N ILE A 22 1.36 -8.19 17.06
CA ILE A 22 1.16 -9.20 16.01
C ILE A 22 0.70 -8.51 14.71
N ILE A 23 -0.30 -7.63 14.78
CA ILE A 23 -0.79 -6.91 13.59
C ILE A 23 0.32 -6.00 13.01
N ALA A 24 1.17 -5.39 13.83
CA ALA A 24 2.31 -4.61 13.37
C ALA A 24 3.30 -5.46 12.54
N VAL A 25 3.60 -6.69 13.00
CA VAL A 25 4.40 -7.66 12.23
C VAL A 25 3.71 -8.01 10.91
N LEU A 26 2.40 -8.21 10.90
CA LEU A 26 1.65 -8.46 9.67
C LEU A 26 1.77 -7.29 8.68
N PHE A 27 1.64 -6.05 9.16
CA PHE A 27 1.80 -4.87 8.31
C PHE A 27 3.25 -4.70 7.79
N PHE A 28 4.25 -5.10 8.56
CA PHE A 28 5.62 -5.17 8.07
C PHE A 28 5.73 -6.18 6.92
N ILE A 29 5.16 -7.37 7.06
CA ILE A 29 5.15 -8.40 6.00
C ILE A 29 4.37 -7.91 4.77
N PHE A 30 3.22 -7.25 4.96
CA PHE A 30 2.46 -6.64 3.85
C PHE A 30 3.31 -5.61 3.11
N GLY A 31 3.99 -4.75 3.85
CA GLY A 31 4.91 -3.78 3.26
C GLY A 31 6.04 -4.46 2.50
N PHE A 32 6.69 -5.45 3.10
CA PHE A 32 7.79 -6.16 2.47
C PHE A 32 7.38 -6.77 1.12
N VAL A 33 6.27 -7.52 1.08
CA VAL A 33 5.78 -8.16 -0.15
C VAL A 33 5.31 -7.14 -1.18
N SER A 34 4.64 -6.06 -0.76
CA SER A 34 4.16 -5.02 -1.69
C SER A 34 5.29 -4.23 -2.33
N TRP A 35 6.31 -3.86 -1.55
CA TRP A 35 7.40 -2.98 -2.03
C TRP A 35 8.51 -3.71 -2.79
N VAL A 36 8.60 -5.03 -2.68
CA VAL A 36 9.48 -5.83 -3.56
C VAL A 36 9.09 -5.66 -5.02
N ASN A 37 7.83 -5.41 -5.34
CA ASN A 37 7.38 -5.20 -6.71
C ASN A 37 8.13 -4.05 -7.42
N ALA A 38 8.52 -3.02 -6.70
CA ALA A 38 9.26 -1.89 -7.28
C ALA A 38 10.57 -2.30 -7.96
N ILE A 39 11.26 -3.31 -7.42
CA ILE A 39 12.51 -3.82 -8.02
C ILE A 39 12.25 -4.91 -9.06
N LEU A 40 11.09 -5.57 -9.01
CA LEU A 40 10.72 -6.59 -9.98
C LEU A 40 10.45 -6.00 -11.37
N ILE A 41 9.93 -4.77 -11.44
CA ILE A 41 9.63 -4.09 -12.72
C ILE A 41 10.87 -4.02 -13.61
N PRO A 42 11.99 -3.38 -13.21
CA PRO A 42 13.20 -3.32 -14.03
C PRO A 42 13.83 -4.71 -14.23
N TYR A 43 13.71 -5.59 -13.24
CA TYR A 43 14.24 -6.94 -13.32
C TYR A 43 13.56 -7.77 -14.43
N PHE A 44 12.23 -7.81 -14.45
CA PHE A 44 11.48 -8.51 -15.48
C PHE A 44 11.59 -7.81 -16.84
N LYS A 45 11.69 -6.47 -16.86
CA LYS A 45 11.91 -5.74 -18.11
C LYS A 45 13.17 -6.23 -18.82
N ILE A 46 14.27 -6.42 -18.09
CA ILE A 46 15.51 -6.93 -18.65
C ILE A 46 15.40 -8.43 -18.93
N GLY A 47 15.00 -9.22 -17.94
CA GLY A 47 15.03 -10.68 -18.01
C GLY A 47 14.04 -11.29 -19.00
N CYS A 48 12.89 -10.65 -19.21
CA CYS A 48 11.86 -11.08 -20.16
C CYS A 48 11.81 -10.22 -21.43
N GLU A 49 12.74 -9.27 -21.59
CA GLU A 49 12.85 -8.37 -22.77
C GLU A 49 11.55 -7.60 -23.04
N LEU A 50 10.96 -7.03 -22.00
CA LEU A 50 9.66 -6.36 -22.05
C LEU A 50 9.77 -4.90 -22.51
N THR A 51 8.72 -4.43 -23.15
CA THR A 51 8.48 -2.99 -23.37
C THR A 51 8.24 -2.28 -22.05
N HIS A 52 8.25 -0.94 -22.06
CA HIS A 52 7.91 -0.15 -20.86
C HIS A 52 6.49 -0.43 -20.38
N PHE A 53 5.53 -0.45 -21.30
CA PHE A 53 4.12 -0.74 -20.97
C PHE A 53 3.96 -2.13 -20.34
N GLU A 54 4.56 -3.15 -20.95
CA GLU A 54 4.49 -4.52 -20.42
C GLU A 54 5.11 -4.62 -19.01
N ALA A 55 6.21 -3.93 -18.75
CA ALA A 55 6.85 -3.93 -17.44
C ALA A 55 5.94 -3.35 -16.34
N TYR A 56 5.12 -2.34 -16.63
CA TYR A 56 4.14 -1.79 -15.68
C TYR A 56 2.93 -2.70 -15.43
N LEU A 57 2.70 -3.73 -16.25
CA LEU A 57 1.68 -4.74 -15.96
C LEU A 57 1.98 -5.50 -14.65
N VAL A 58 3.21 -5.51 -14.16
CA VAL A 58 3.59 -6.00 -12.82
C VAL A 58 2.74 -5.33 -11.74
N THR A 59 2.78 -4.01 -11.70
CA THR A 59 2.04 -3.21 -10.73
C THR A 59 0.52 -3.33 -10.94
N PHE A 60 0.08 -3.30 -12.20
CA PHE A 60 -1.32 -3.47 -12.54
C PHE A 60 -1.86 -4.82 -12.07
N ALA A 61 -1.21 -5.94 -12.41
CA ALA A 61 -1.66 -7.27 -12.03
C ALA A 61 -1.76 -7.44 -10.51
N PHE A 62 -0.80 -6.88 -9.78
CA PHE A 62 -0.80 -6.94 -8.32
C PHE A 62 -1.95 -6.13 -7.71
N TYR A 63 -2.14 -4.87 -8.10
CA TYR A 63 -3.12 -4.00 -7.46
C TYR A 63 -4.56 -4.18 -7.99
N ILE A 64 -4.77 -4.65 -9.22
CA ILE A 64 -6.11 -4.92 -9.72
C ILE A 64 -6.77 -6.08 -8.95
N SER A 65 -5.99 -6.99 -8.38
CA SER A 65 -6.48 -8.08 -7.54
C SER A 65 -7.26 -7.58 -6.32
N TYR A 66 -6.91 -6.40 -5.79
CA TYR A 66 -7.65 -5.80 -4.67
C TYR A 66 -9.08 -5.44 -5.06
N LEU A 67 -9.28 -4.93 -6.29
CA LEU A 67 -10.62 -4.65 -6.80
C LEU A 67 -11.44 -5.94 -6.90
N VAL A 68 -10.84 -7.00 -7.45
CA VAL A 68 -11.51 -8.28 -7.72
C VAL A 68 -11.78 -9.07 -6.43
N PHE A 69 -10.79 -9.16 -5.53
CA PHE A 69 -10.85 -10.09 -4.40
C PHE A 69 -11.32 -9.47 -3.08
N SER A 70 -11.44 -8.15 -2.94
CA SER A 70 -11.86 -7.55 -1.66
C SER A 70 -13.27 -7.97 -1.24
N MET A 71 -14.24 -8.02 -2.17
CA MET A 71 -15.60 -8.48 -1.84
C MET A 71 -15.68 -9.99 -1.53
N PRO A 72 -15.09 -10.89 -2.34
CA PRO A 72 -14.92 -12.29 -1.94
C PRO A 72 -14.22 -12.46 -0.59
N ALA A 73 -13.21 -11.65 -0.29
CA ALA A 73 -12.52 -11.67 1.01
C ALA A 73 -13.45 -11.36 2.17
N ALA A 74 -14.33 -10.36 2.05
CA ALA A 74 -15.32 -10.06 3.08
C ALA A 74 -16.26 -11.24 3.35
N HIS A 75 -16.74 -11.90 2.30
CA HIS A 75 -17.58 -13.10 2.44
C HIS A 75 -16.83 -14.27 3.10
N LEU A 76 -15.56 -14.46 2.73
CA LEU A 76 -14.69 -15.44 3.36
C LEU A 76 -14.55 -15.14 4.87
N LEU A 77 -14.24 -13.88 5.23
CA LEU A 77 -14.06 -13.48 6.63
C LEU A 77 -15.36 -13.60 7.46
N LYS A 78 -16.53 -13.35 6.86
CA LYS A 78 -17.81 -13.59 7.53
C LYS A 78 -18.02 -15.06 7.90
N ARG A 79 -17.59 -15.99 7.03
CA ARG A 79 -17.75 -17.44 7.25
C ARG A 79 -16.68 -18.03 8.14
N THR A 80 -15.45 -17.54 8.06
CA THR A 80 -14.27 -18.17 8.69
C THR A 80 -13.80 -17.47 9.96
N GLY A 81 -14.20 -16.21 10.18
CA GLY A 81 -13.62 -15.33 11.19
C GLY A 81 -12.25 -14.77 10.77
N PHE A 82 -11.67 -13.90 11.61
CA PHE A 82 -10.44 -13.18 11.27
C PHE A 82 -9.21 -14.08 11.20
N LYS A 83 -8.98 -14.94 12.22
CA LYS A 83 -7.76 -15.79 12.29
C LYS A 83 -7.67 -16.78 11.13
N ARG A 84 -8.76 -17.50 10.84
CA ARG A 84 -8.80 -18.44 9.72
C ARG A 84 -8.74 -17.69 8.38
N GLY A 85 -9.42 -16.57 8.27
CA GLY A 85 -9.36 -15.74 7.08
C GLY A 85 -7.94 -15.25 6.79
N MET A 86 -7.22 -14.77 7.80
CA MET A 86 -5.81 -14.36 7.66
C MET A 86 -4.91 -15.55 7.30
N MET A 87 -5.11 -16.72 7.90
CA MET A 87 -4.39 -17.95 7.53
C MET A 87 -4.58 -18.26 6.03
N ILE A 88 -5.82 -18.25 5.54
CA ILE A 88 -6.13 -18.49 4.12
C ILE A 88 -5.47 -17.42 3.25
N GLY A 89 -5.52 -16.14 3.65
CA GLY A 89 -4.85 -15.06 2.93
C GLY A 89 -3.34 -15.30 2.77
N PHE A 90 -2.65 -15.72 3.83
CA PHE A 90 -1.24 -16.11 3.75
C PHE A 90 -0.99 -17.30 2.84
N TRP A 91 -1.85 -18.28 2.84
CA TRP A 91 -1.70 -19.47 1.98
C TRP A 91 -1.94 -19.13 0.50
N VAL A 92 -2.90 -18.24 0.21
CA VAL A 92 -3.09 -17.71 -1.14
C VAL A 92 -1.86 -16.91 -1.59
N MET A 93 -1.29 -16.08 -0.71
CA MET A 93 -0.02 -15.39 -1.02
C MET A 93 1.12 -16.38 -1.26
N ALA A 94 1.23 -17.44 -0.44
CA ALA A 94 2.24 -18.47 -0.63
C ALA A 94 2.10 -19.18 -1.99
N ALA A 95 0.88 -19.50 -2.39
CA ALA A 95 0.60 -20.07 -3.72
C ALA A 95 1.05 -19.10 -4.83
N GLY A 96 0.77 -17.79 -4.71
CA GLY A 96 1.25 -16.77 -5.63
C GLY A 96 2.78 -16.70 -5.70
N ALA A 97 3.46 -16.77 -4.55
CA ALA A 97 4.92 -16.81 -4.48
C ALA A 97 5.50 -18.06 -5.16
N PHE A 98 4.90 -19.22 -4.96
CA PHE A 98 5.36 -20.45 -5.62
C PHE A 98 5.14 -20.46 -7.13
N LEU A 99 4.18 -19.71 -7.67
CA LEU A 99 4.01 -19.55 -9.11
C LEU A 99 5.22 -18.87 -9.78
N PHE A 100 6.03 -18.13 -9.03
CA PHE A 100 7.27 -17.56 -9.56
C PHE A 100 8.31 -18.63 -9.93
N ILE A 101 8.25 -19.82 -9.31
CA ILE A 101 9.19 -20.92 -9.61
C ILE A 101 8.99 -21.45 -11.05
N PRO A 102 7.80 -21.95 -11.44
CA PRO A 102 7.59 -22.37 -12.82
C PRO A 102 7.69 -21.20 -13.81
N ALA A 103 7.29 -19.98 -13.42
CA ALA A 103 7.45 -18.79 -14.24
C ALA A 103 8.92 -18.53 -14.59
N ALA A 104 9.81 -18.65 -13.60
CA ALA A 104 11.25 -18.46 -13.80
C ALA A 104 11.89 -19.62 -14.58
N MET A 105 11.42 -20.85 -14.38
CA MET A 105 11.93 -22.03 -15.10
C MET A 105 11.58 -21.99 -16.59
N THR A 106 10.43 -21.44 -16.94
CA THR A 106 9.94 -21.33 -18.34
C THR A 106 10.17 -19.94 -18.95
N ARG A 107 10.67 -18.98 -18.15
CA ARG A 107 10.79 -17.55 -18.51
C ARG A 107 9.47 -16.99 -19.11
N THR A 108 8.34 -17.42 -18.55
CA THR A 108 7.00 -17.04 -19.06
C THR A 108 6.43 -15.89 -18.25
N TYR A 109 6.42 -14.69 -18.81
CA TYR A 109 5.97 -13.48 -18.14
C TYR A 109 4.52 -13.56 -17.63
N GLY A 110 3.61 -14.16 -18.42
CA GLY A 110 2.22 -14.34 -18.02
C GLY A 110 2.03 -15.11 -16.71
N ILE A 111 2.92 -16.11 -16.42
CA ILE A 111 2.85 -16.86 -15.17
C ILE A 111 3.33 -15.97 -13.99
N PHE A 112 4.33 -15.10 -14.20
CA PHE A 112 4.73 -14.09 -13.20
C PHE A 112 3.58 -13.14 -12.86
N LEU A 113 2.86 -12.65 -13.87
CA LEU A 113 1.67 -11.81 -13.66
C LEU A 113 0.58 -12.56 -12.89
N GLY A 114 0.34 -13.83 -13.20
CA GLY A 114 -0.57 -14.70 -12.45
C GLY A 114 -0.15 -14.88 -10.99
N GLY A 115 1.15 -15.04 -10.74
CA GLY A 115 1.73 -15.09 -9.40
C GLY A 115 1.52 -13.79 -8.62
N LEU A 116 1.77 -12.64 -9.26
CA LEU A 116 1.55 -11.31 -8.67
C LEU A 116 0.07 -11.06 -8.36
N PHE A 117 -0.81 -11.41 -9.28
CA PHE A 117 -2.26 -11.31 -9.08
C PHE A 117 -2.72 -12.16 -7.90
N THR A 118 -2.19 -13.38 -7.77
CA THR A 118 -2.50 -14.30 -6.66
C THR A 118 -1.93 -13.79 -5.33
N LEU A 119 -0.70 -13.23 -5.33
CA LEU A 119 -0.12 -12.55 -4.17
C LEU A 119 -0.99 -11.38 -3.71
N GLY A 120 -1.41 -10.54 -4.65
CA GLY A 120 -2.30 -9.42 -4.38
C GLY A 120 -3.68 -9.86 -3.86
N ALA A 121 -4.25 -10.97 -4.38
CA ALA A 121 -5.49 -11.56 -3.89
C ALA A 121 -5.39 -12.01 -2.42
N GLY A 122 -4.31 -12.67 -2.05
CA GLY A 122 -4.04 -13.05 -0.66
C GLY A 122 -3.87 -11.83 0.25
N LEU A 123 -3.18 -10.80 -0.25
CA LEU A 123 -2.99 -9.55 0.50
C LEU A 123 -4.29 -8.75 0.64
N ALA A 124 -5.19 -8.80 -0.35
CA ALA A 124 -6.53 -8.22 -0.23
C ALA A 124 -7.33 -8.86 0.92
N ILE A 125 -7.27 -10.21 1.05
CA ILE A 125 -7.90 -10.92 2.18
C ILE A 125 -7.30 -10.44 3.51
N LEU A 126 -5.97 -10.39 3.60
CA LEU A 126 -5.27 -10.01 4.82
C LEU A 126 -5.56 -8.56 5.23
N GLN A 127 -5.56 -7.62 4.29
CA GLN A 127 -5.85 -6.22 4.57
C GLN A 127 -7.33 -5.99 4.91
N THR A 128 -8.26 -6.72 4.27
CA THR A 128 -9.69 -6.68 4.62
C THR A 128 -9.92 -7.17 6.05
N ALA A 129 -9.08 -8.07 6.56
CA ALA A 129 -9.12 -8.51 7.95
C ALA A 129 -8.40 -7.55 8.90
N ALA A 130 -7.16 -7.19 8.62
CA ALA A 130 -6.27 -6.49 9.56
C ALA A 130 -6.64 -5.02 9.77
N ASN A 131 -7.12 -4.31 8.74
CA ASN A 131 -7.46 -2.88 8.86
C ASN A 131 -8.66 -2.62 9.81
N PRO A 132 -9.82 -3.28 9.67
CA PRO A 132 -10.90 -3.11 10.64
C PRO A 132 -10.50 -3.64 12.03
N TYR A 133 -9.75 -4.74 12.10
CA TYR A 133 -9.28 -5.29 13.35
C TYR A 133 -8.50 -4.26 14.17
N ILE A 134 -7.47 -3.62 13.60
CA ILE A 134 -6.69 -2.59 14.30
C ILE A 134 -7.50 -1.33 14.59
N THR A 135 -8.51 -1.02 13.78
CA THR A 135 -9.37 0.14 13.97
C THR A 135 -10.25 -0.01 15.22
N VAL A 136 -10.82 -1.20 15.44
CA VAL A 136 -11.71 -1.45 16.59
C VAL A 136 -10.96 -1.86 17.86
N LEU A 137 -9.67 -2.17 17.78
CA LEU A 137 -8.86 -2.62 18.91
C LEU A 137 -8.53 -1.47 19.87
N GLY A 138 -9.42 -1.11 20.76
CA GLY A 138 -9.29 -0.04 21.74
C GLY A 138 -10.10 1.22 21.42
N PRO A 139 -9.87 2.34 22.13
CA PRO A 139 -10.66 3.55 21.98
C PRO A 139 -10.64 4.14 20.57
N LYS A 140 -11.79 4.66 20.10
CA LYS A 140 -11.93 5.24 18.75
C LYS A 140 -11.01 6.44 18.53
N GLU A 141 -10.81 7.26 19.56
CA GLU A 141 -10.00 8.48 19.54
C GLU A 141 -8.52 8.21 19.27
N THR A 142 -8.06 6.99 19.56
CA THR A 142 -6.67 6.55 19.34
C THR A 142 -6.50 5.65 18.11
N ALA A 143 -7.56 5.42 17.32
CA ALA A 143 -7.51 4.53 16.15
C ALA A 143 -6.45 4.99 15.14
N ALA A 144 -6.40 6.28 14.80
CA ALA A 144 -5.39 6.82 13.88
C ALA A 144 -3.95 6.62 14.40
N ARG A 145 -3.74 6.70 15.74
CA ARG A 145 -2.44 6.43 16.35
C ARG A 145 -2.02 4.96 16.16
N ARG A 146 -2.92 4.02 16.36
CA ARG A 146 -2.64 2.58 16.16
C ARG A 146 -2.35 2.29 14.69
N ILE A 147 -3.14 2.84 13.77
CA ILE A 147 -2.92 2.70 12.32
C ILE A 147 -1.59 3.35 11.91
N SER A 148 -1.17 4.45 12.54
CA SER A 148 0.14 5.06 12.29
C SER A 148 1.31 4.12 12.64
N VAL A 149 1.21 3.36 13.74
CA VAL A 149 2.20 2.31 14.06
C VAL A 149 2.29 1.27 12.93
N MET A 150 1.14 0.83 12.42
CA MET A 150 1.09 -0.07 11.27
C MET A 150 1.73 0.54 10.02
N GLY A 151 1.48 1.84 9.80
CA GLY A 151 2.08 2.62 8.71
C GLY A 151 3.61 2.64 8.79
N ILE A 152 4.18 2.88 9.97
CA ILE A 152 5.64 2.84 10.18
C ILE A 152 6.20 1.47 9.86
N CYS A 153 5.58 0.39 10.34
CA CYS A 153 6.02 -0.97 10.05
C CYS A 153 5.98 -1.26 8.54
N ASN A 154 4.91 -0.86 7.86
CA ASN A 154 4.76 -1.06 6.42
C ASN A 154 5.80 -0.26 5.62
N LYS A 155 6.02 1.02 5.93
CA LYS A 155 6.98 1.87 5.21
C LYS A 155 8.42 1.52 5.56
N GLY A 156 8.71 1.13 6.80
CA GLY A 156 10.01 0.57 7.19
C GLY A 156 10.37 -0.69 6.40
N ALA A 157 9.42 -1.60 6.23
CA ALA A 157 9.57 -2.74 5.34
C ALA A 157 9.78 -2.31 3.88
N GLY A 158 9.08 -1.25 3.44
CA GLY A 158 9.22 -0.69 2.09
C GLY A 158 10.61 -0.15 1.79
N ILE A 159 11.32 0.36 2.78
CA ILE A 159 12.73 0.77 2.65
C ILE A 159 13.65 -0.46 2.57
N LEU A 160 13.39 -1.48 3.38
CA LEU A 160 14.25 -2.66 3.50
C LEU A 160 14.07 -3.66 2.35
N ALA A 161 12.84 -3.88 1.90
CA ALA A 161 12.50 -4.95 0.97
C ALA A 161 13.26 -4.87 -0.37
N PRO A 162 13.34 -3.73 -1.07
CA PRO A 162 14.11 -3.62 -2.31
C PRO A 162 15.61 -3.85 -2.09
N LEU A 163 16.16 -3.40 -0.95
CA LEU A 163 17.58 -3.57 -0.61
C LEU A 163 17.92 -5.03 -0.38
N VAL A 164 17.11 -5.72 0.43
CA VAL A 164 17.29 -7.15 0.73
C VAL A 164 17.14 -7.97 -0.55
N PHE A 165 16.11 -7.71 -1.33
CA PHE A 165 15.86 -8.44 -2.56
C PHE A 165 16.96 -8.21 -3.60
N ALA A 166 17.40 -6.95 -3.77
CA ALA A 166 18.49 -6.61 -4.67
C ALA A 166 19.80 -7.32 -4.28
N ALA A 167 20.12 -7.34 -2.98
CA ALA A 167 21.32 -8.01 -2.47
C ALA A 167 21.33 -9.52 -2.72
N VAL A 168 20.16 -10.16 -2.80
CA VAL A 168 20.03 -11.60 -3.04
C VAL A 168 20.02 -11.93 -4.54
N VAL A 169 19.38 -11.10 -5.37
CA VAL A 169 19.11 -11.41 -6.77
C VAL A 169 20.19 -10.85 -7.71
N PHE A 170 20.68 -9.64 -7.44
CA PHE A 170 21.70 -9.02 -8.28
C PHE A 170 23.12 -9.35 -7.81
N LYS A 171 24.00 -9.63 -8.77
CA LYS A 171 25.45 -9.79 -8.56
C LYS A 171 26.18 -8.52 -9.01
N VAL A 172 27.35 -8.26 -8.46
CA VAL A 172 28.21 -7.12 -8.87
C VAL A 172 28.54 -7.19 -10.37
N THR A 173 28.70 -8.41 -10.90
CA THR A 173 29.00 -8.68 -12.32
C THR A 173 27.84 -8.39 -13.27
N ASP A 174 26.63 -8.14 -12.78
CA ASP A 174 25.46 -7.90 -13.64
C ASP A 174 25.53 -6.55 -14.36
N THR A 175 26.28 -5.59 -13.84
CA THR A 175 26.52 -4.31 -14.53
C THR A 175 27.20 -4.56 -15.88
N ASP A 176 28.24 -5.42 -15.90
CA ASP A 176 28.95 -5.81 -17.11
C ASP A 176 28.08 -6.67 -18.04
N LEU A 177 27.27 -7.55 -17.45
CA LEU A 177 26.30 -8.35 -18.19
C LEU A 177 25.31 -7.43 -18.94
N PHE A 178 24.71 -6.47 -18.24
CA PHE A 178 23.71 -5.56 -18.83
C PHE A 178 24.31 -4.70 -19.95
N ALA A 179 25.57 -4.25 -19.82
CA ALA A 179 26.26 -3.50 -20.86
C ALA A 179 26.52 -4.35 -22.12
N ARG A 180 26.71 -5.66 -21.94
CA ARG A 180 27.04 -6.59 -23.04
C ARG A 180 25.84 -7.22 -23.73
N LEU A 181 24.65 -7.22 -23.09
CA LEU A 181 23.42 -7.84 -23.62
C LEU A 181 23.09 -7.42 -25.06
N ALA A 182 23.35 -6.16 -25.41
CA ALA A 182 23.09 -5.65 -26.76
C ALA A 182 24.04 -6.22 -27.86
N THR A 183 25.20 -6.70 -27.46
CA THR A 183 26.26 -7.19 -28.38
C THR A 183 26.41 -8.70 -28.36
N MET A 184 25.70 -9.40 -27.47
CA MET A 184 25.77 -10.87 -27.36
C MET A 184 25.08 -11.58 -28.52
N ALA A 185 25.60 -12.75 -28.88
CA ALA A 185 24.91 -13.65 -29.80
C ALA A 185 23.53 -14.10 -29.21
N PRO A 186 22.50 -14.32 -30.06
CA PRO A 186 21.14 -14.61 -29.56
C PRO A 186 21.08 -15.79 -28.58
N ALA A 187 21.80 -16.86 -28.82
CA ALA A 187 21.83 -18.04 -27.94
C ALA A 187 22.53 -17.76 -26.60
N GLU A 188 23.64 -17.02 -26.61
CA GLU A 188 24.36 -16.61 -25.40
C GLU A 188 23.50 -15.64 -24.57
N LYS A 189 22.85 -14.68 -25.21
CA LYS A 189 21.91 -13.74 -24.57
C LYS A 189 20.76 -14.47 -23.91
N ALA A 190 20.12 -15.42 -24.61
CA ALA A 190 19.02 -16.20 -24.07
C ALA A 190 19.44 -16.98 -22.81
N ALA A 191 20.61 -17.65 -22.83
CA ALA A 191 21.14 -18.38 -21.70
C ALA A 191 21.46 -17.46 -20.51
N ALA A 192 22.02 -16.28 -20.74
CA ALA A 192 22.31 -15.29 -19.71
C ALA A 192 21.02 -14.75 -19.06
N LEU A 193 19.98 -14.47 -19.84
CA LEU A 193 18.70 -14.02 -19.34
C LEU A 193 17.95 -15.13 -18.60
N ASP A 194 18.05 -16.38 -19.03
CA ASP A 194 17.50 -17.54 -18.32
C ASP A 194 18.17 -17.71 -16.95
N GLU A 195 19.51 -17.59 -16.88
CA GLU A 195 20.22 -17.61 -15.60
C GLU A 195 19.78 -16.46 -14.70
N LEU A 196 19.68 -15.24 -15.24
CA LEU A 196 19.22 -14.07 -14.49
C LEU A 196 17.85 -14.35 -13.89
N ILE A 197 16.86 -14.73 -14.68
CA ILE A 197 15.49 -14.97 -14.22
C ILE A 197 15.41 -16.12 -13.20
N ARG A 198 16.19 -17.18 -13.36
CA ARG A 198 16.22 -18.30 -12.40
C ARG A 198 16.67 -17.91 -11.00
N ARG A 199 17.37 -16.79 -10.82
CA ARG A 199 17.80 -16.31 -9.50
C ARG A 199 16.64 -15.95 -8.58
N VAL A 200 15.44 -15.65 -9.12
CA VAL A 200 14.25 -15.40 -8.28
C VAL A 200 13.66 -16.67 -7.66
N VAL A 201 14.02 -17.86 -8.14
CA VAL A 201 13.46 -19.13 -7.66
C VAL A 201 13.69 -19.30 -6.17
N MET A 202 14.94 -19.16 -5.71
CA MET A 202 15.28 -19.36 -4.31
C MET A 202 14.64 -18.33 -3.38
N PRO A 203 14.74 -17.01 -3.65
CA PRO A 203 14.04 -15.99 -2.85
C PRO A 203 12.53 -16.24 -2.75
N TYR A 204 11.87 -16.55 -3.87
CA TYR A 204 10.42 -16.77 -3.85
C TYR A 204 10.02 -18.11 -3.22
N ALA A 205 10.84 -19.14 -3.30
CA ALA A 205 10.65 -20.37 -2.54
C ALA A 205 10.73 -20.09 -1.02
N CYS A 206 11.71 -19.29 -0.58
CA CYS A 206 11.84 -18.86 0.82
C CYS A 206 10.63 -18.01 1.25
N VAL A 207 10.22 -17.03 0.44
CA VAL A 207 9.05 -16.18 0.72
C VAL A 207 7.78 -17.04 0.79
N GLY A 208 7.53 -17.93 -0.15
CA GLY A 208 6.38 -18.81 -0.16
C GLY A 208 6.33 -19.71 1.08
N THR A 209 7.46 -20.32 1.45
CA THR A 209 7.57 -21.15 2.66
C THR A 209 7.34 -20.33 3.94
N ALA A 210 7.91 -19.11 4.02
CA ALA A 210 7.70 -18.21 5.13
C ALA A 210 6.23 -17.80 5.26
N LEU A 211 5.56 -17.49 4.14
CA LEU A 211 4.14 -17.15 4.12
C LEU A 211 3.26 -18.32 4.56
N LEU A 212 3.57 -19.57 4.16
CA LEU A 212 2.89 -20.76 4.67
C LEU A 212 3.04 -20.89 6.18
N ALA A 213 4.25 -20.77 6.69
CA ALA A 213 4.54 -20.84 8.12
C ALA A 213 3.80 -19.74 8.90
N LEU A 214 3.79 -18.50 8.37
CA LEU A 214 3.06 -17.38 8.97
C LEU A 214 1.55 -17.64 9.02
N GLY A 215 0.97 -18.26 8.01
CA GLY A 215 -0.43 -18.68 8.04
C GLY A 215 -0.73 -19.60 9.23
N PHE A 216 0.12 -20.60 9.48
CA PHE A 216 0.00 -21.45 10.66
C PHE A 216 0.24 -20.69 11.97
N LEU A 217 1.27 -19.82 12.04
CA LEU A 217 1.56 -19.02 13.23
C LEU A 217 0.39 -18.11 13.60
N VAL A 218 -0.24 -17.47 12.63
CA VAL A 218 -1.44 -16.65 12.88
C VAL A 218 -2.60 -17.50 13.39
N ARG A 219 -2.78 -18.70 12.86
CA ARG A 219 -3.85 -19.62 13.29
C ARG A 219 -3.70 -20.03 14.76
N TRP A 220 -2.49 -20.23 15.24
CA TRP A 220 -2.19 -20.59 16.62
C TRP A 220 -1.79 -19.41 17.51
N SER A 221 -1.72 -18.20 16.97
CA SER A 221 -1.40 -16.99 17.73
C SER A 221 -2.43 -16.72 18.84
N PRO A 222 -2.08 -15.99 19.90
CA PRO A 222 -3.00 -15.56 20.94
C PRO A 222 -3.95 -14.43 20.48
N LEU A 223 -4.00 -14.12 19.18
CA LEU A 223 -4.96 -13.14 18.62
C LEU A 223 -6.39 -13.58 18.96
N PRO A 224 -7.19 -12.77 19.66
CA PRO A 224 -8.59 -13.07 19.90
C PRO A 224 -9.42 -12.92 18.61
N GLU A 225 -10.48 -13.71 18.48
CA GLU A 225 -11.52 -13.40 17.49
C GLU A 225 -12.32 -12.22 18.03
N ILE A 226 -12.24 -11.09 17.33
CA ILE A 226 -12.95 -9.87 17.71
C ILE A 226 -14.23 -9.75 16.88
N ASP A 227 -15.32 -9.47 17.54
CA ASP A 227 -16.55 -9.07 16.87
C ASP A 227 -16.44 -7.61 16.41
N THR A 228 -16.18 -7.43 15.11
CA THR A 228 -16.13 -6.11 14.48
C THR A 228 -17.48 -5.65 13.95
N GLU A 229 -18.48 -6.53 13.98
CA GLU A 229 -19.84 -6.27 13.50
C GLU A 229 -20.81 -6.08 14.68
N HIS A 230 -20.29 -6.01 15.93
CA HIS A 230 -21.12 -5.73 17.09
C HIS A 230 -21.78 -4.36 16.96
N GLU A 231 -23.08 -4.37 17.03
CA GLU A 231 -23.92 -3.17 17.03
C GLU A 231 -24.30 -2.80 18.47
N THR A 232 -24.05 -1.57 18.88
CA THR A 232 -24.75 -1.00 20.03
C THR A 232 -26.22 -0.82 19.66
N ALA A 233 -27.13 -0.78 20.64
CA ALA A 233 -28.55 -0.61 20.39
C ALA A 233 -28.85 0.59 19.47
N ASP A 234 -28.17 1.71 19.71
CA ASP A 234 -28.29 2.93 18.89
C ASP A 234 -27.85 2.73 17.43
N VAL A 235 -26.77 1.97 17.20
CA VAL A 235 -26.29 1.67 15.84
C VAL A 235 -27.20 0.65 15.15
N ALA A 236 -27.72 -0.33 15.88
CA ALA A 236 -28.67 -1.30 15.35
C ALA A 236 -29.98 -0.62 14.93
N GLU A 237 -30.50 0.29 15.74
CA GLU A 237 -31.70 1.09 15.44
C GLU A 237 -31.43 1.98 14.21
N ALA A 238 -30.32 2.71 14.16
CA ALA A 238 -29.95 3.57 13.03
C ALA A 238 -29.72 2.80 11.71
N ASN A 239 -29.46 1.50 11.78
CA ASN A 239 -29.22 0.62 10.63
C ASN A 239 -30.36 -0.36 10.36
N ALA A 240 -31.49 -0.29 11.11
CA ALA A 240 -32.58 -1.25 10.99
C ALA A 240 -33.10 -1.38 9.55
N ASP A 241 -33.32 -0.25 8.90
CA ASP A 241 -33.85 -0.17 7.53
C ASP A 241 -32.80 -0.31 6.44
N LYS A 242 -31.51 -0.41 6.79
CA LYS A 242 -30.44 -0.50 5.81
C LYS A 242 -30.22 -1.94 5.36
N THR A 243 -30.32 -2.14 4.05
CA THR A 243 -30.18 -3.45 3.41
C THR A 243 -28.86 -3.63 2.68
N GLY A 244 -28.14 -2.53 2.40
CA GLY A 244 -26.93 -2.59 1.60
C GLY A 244 -25.91 -1.50 1.93
N ILE A 245 -24.69 -1.77 1.53
CA ILE A 245 -23.51 -0.93 1.84
C ILE A 245 -23.56 0.45 1.14
N LEU A 246 -24.24 0.55 0.01
CA LEU A 246 -24.39 1.80 -0.76
C LEU A 246 -25.24 2.85 0.00
N GLN A 247 -25.95 2.46 1.03
CA GLN A 247 -26.74 3.34 1.89
C GLN A 247 -25.88 4.07 2.95
N PHE A 248 -24.55 3.92 2.88
CA PHE A 248 -23.60 4.62 3.76
C PHE A 248 -22.73 5.60 2.96
N PRO A 249 -23.19 6.84 2.72
CA PRO A 249 -22.48 7.81 1.90
C PRO A 249 -21.03 8.05 2.37
N HIS A 250 -20.82 8.21 3.68
CA HIS A 250 -19.51 8.46 4.27
C HIS A 250 -18.50 7.34 3.99
N LEU A 251 -18.96 6.09 3.87
CA LEU A 251 -18.12 4.96 3.48
C LEU A 251 -17.76 5.03 2.00
N ILE A 252 -18.74 5.23 1.11
CA ILE A 252 -18.49 5.28 -0.34
C ILE A 252 -17.56 6.45 -0.68
N LEU A 253 -17.82 7.63 -0.08
CA LEU A 253 -16.94 8.79 -0.22
C LEU A 253 -15.54 8.51 0.37
N GLY A 254 -15.45 7.76 1.48
CA GLY A 254 -14.20 7.33 2.07
C GLY A 254 -13.42 6.37 1.17
N ALA A 255 -14.09 5.42 0.52
CA ALA A 255 -13.47 4.50 -0.43
C ALA A 255 -12.90 5.23 -1.65
N LEU A 256 -13.63 6.21 -2.20
CA LEU A 256 -13.10 7.10 -3.23
C LEU A 256 -11.92 7.93 -2.69
N GLY A 257 -12.00 8.38 -1.42
CA GLY A 257 -10.89 9.04 -0.75
C GLY A 257 -9.65 8.16 -0.67
N ILE A 258 -9.79 6.88 -0.34
CA ILE A 258 -8.67 5.92 -0.34
C ILE A 258 -8.11 5.74 -1.75
N PHE A 259 -8.95 5.58 -2.77
CA PHE A 259 -8.52 5.47 -4.17
C PHE A 259 -7.64 6.65 -4.59
N LEU A 260 -8.09 7.87 -4.33
CA LEU A 260 -7.35 9.08 -4.68
C LEU A 260 -6.08 9.25 -3.83
N HIS A 261 -6.17 8.93 -2.54
CA HIS A 261 -5.03 9.03 -1.62
C HIS A 261 -3.88 8.10 -2.00
N VAL A 262 -4.18 6.81 -2.23
CA VAL A 262 -3.12 5.83 -2.51
C VAL A 262 -2.45 6.12 -3.86
N GLY A 263 -3.24 6.52 -4.87
CA GLY A 263 -2.69 6.89 -6.16
C GLY A 263 -1.81 8.14 -6.08
N ALA A 264 -2.23 9.20 -5.37
CA ALA A 264 -1.41 10.39 -5.14
C ALA A 264 -0.13 10.04 -4.35
N SER A 265 -0.23 9.12 -3.38
CA SER A 265 0.91 8.65 -2.59
C SER A 265 1.92 7.89 -3.45
N VAL A 266 1.47 6.99 -4.32
CA VAL A 266 2.36 6.22 -5.21
C VAL A 266 2.99 7.15 -6.25
N ILE A 267 2.23 8.09 -6.83
CA ILE A 267 2.81 9.10 -7.72
C ILE A 267 3.98 9.82 -7.02
N SER A 268 3.82 10.26 -5.77
CA SER A 268 4.89 10.99 -5.07
C SER A 268 6.16 10.16 -4.83
N VAL A 269 6.06 8.83 -4.78
CA VAL A 269 7.20 7.92 -4.54
C VAL A 269 7.80 7.42 -5.84
N ASP A 270 6.98 6.99 -6.79
CA ASP A 270 7.45 6.28 -7.98
C ASP A 270 7.91 7.23 -9.09
N THR A 271 7.37 8.46 -9.12
CA THR A 271 7.68 9.42 -10.19
C THR A 271 8.79 10.41 -9.82
N ILE A 272 9.25 10.42 -8.56
CA ILE A 272 10.24 11.40 -8.10
C ILE A 272 11.63 11.19 -8.74
N ILE A 273 11.98 9.94 -9.09
CA ILE A 273 13.26 9.65 -9.78
C ILE A 273 13.27 10.28 -11.17
N PRO A 274 12.36 9.97 -12.10
CA PRO A 274 12.33 10.63 -13.39
C PRO A 274 12.16 12.14 -13.29
N TYR A 275 11.47 12.64 -12.26
CA TYR A 275 11.35 14.07 -12.01
C TYR A 275 12.71 14.70 -11.62
N ALA A 276 13.47 14.08 -10.73
CA ALA A 276 14.82 14.52 -10.38
C ALA A 276 15.78 14.46 -11.58
N GLN A 277 15.68 13.41 -12.41
CA GLN A 277 16.47 13.28 -13.63
C GLN A 277 16.13 14.36 -14.67
N SER A 278 14.87 14.78 -14.77
CA SER A 278 14.47 15.88 -15.66
C SER A 278 15.08 17.23 -15.27
N MET A 279 15.61 17.34 -14.03
CA MET A 279 16.38 18.49 -13.54
C MET A 279 17.90 18.34 -13.70
N GLY A 280 18.34 17.25 -14.36
CA GLY A 280 19.77 16.98 -14.59
C GLY A 280 20.47 16.19 -13.48
N LEU A 281 19.74 15.64 -12.48
CA LEU A 281 20.37 14.77 -11.49
C LEU A 281 20.73 13.42 -12.11
N PRO A 282 21.95 12.91 -11.84
CA PRO A 282 22.31 11.54 -12.20
C PRO A 282 21.40 10.53 -11.50
N LEU A 283 21.14 9.39 -12.14
CA LEU A 283 20.32 8.31 -11.57
C LEU A 283 20.83 7.84 -10.20
N LEU A 284 22.15 7.78 -10.01
CA LEU A 284 22.78 7.36 -8.75
C LEU A 284 22.42 8.27 -7.56
N GLU A 285 22.14 9.54 -7.79
CA GLU A 285 21.68 10.49 -6.77
C GLU A 285 20.16 10.51 -6.71
N ALA A 286 19.47 10.52 -7.85
CA ALA A 286 18.02 10.55 -7.94
C ALA A 286 17.34 9.37 -7.25
N LYS A 287 17.96 8.18 -7.27
CA LYS A 287 17.41 6.96 -6.60
C LYS A 287 17.25 7.07 -5.10
N ALA A 288 17.84 8.08 -4.43
CA ALA A 288 17.66 8.29 -2.99
C ALA A 288 16.33 8.97 -2.65
N PHE A 289 15.72 9.71 -3.57
CA PHE A 289 14.54 10.53 -3.30
C PHE A 289 13.28 9.76 -2.87
N PRO A 290 12.96 8.57 -3.42
CA PRO A 290 11.89 7.74 -2.86
C PRO A 290 12.04 7.46 -1.37
N SER A 291 13.28 7.21 -0.92
CA SER A 291 13.56 7.00 0.51
C SER A 291 13.33 8.26 1.33
N TYR A 292 13.59 9.45 0.78
CA TYR A 292 13.27 10.71 1.46
C TYR A 292 11.76 10.92 1.58
N VAL A 293 10.97 10.59 0.55
CA VAL A 293 9.50 10.63 0.61
C VAL A 293 8.98 9.67 1.69
N LEU A 294 9.48 8.43 1.70
CA LEU A 294 9.08 7.43 2.72
C LEU A 294 9.51 7.86 4.13
N THR A 295 10.67 8.48 4.26
CA THR A 295 11.14 9.04 5.55
C THR A 295 10.24 10.18 6.02
N ALA A 296 9.88 11.11 5.14
CA ALA A 296 8.92 12.17 5.45
C ALA A 296 7.56 11.59 5.89
N MET A 297 7.13 10.48 5.28
CA MET A 297 5.91 9.77 5.65
C MET A 297 6.03 9.14 7.06
N ILE A 298 7.17 8.53 7.39
CA ILE A 298 7.43 7.99 8.72
C ILE A 298 7.44 9.12 9.76
N CYS A 299 8.08 10.26 9.46
CA CYS A 299 8.04 11.44 10.33
C CYS A 299 6.61 11.90 10.61
N GLY A 300 5.74 11.90 9.59
CA GLY A 300 4.33 12.21 9.77
C GLY A 300 3.59 11.21 10.67
N TYR A 301 3.84 9.90 10.50
CA TYR A 301 3.26 8.89 11.41
C TYR A 301 3.76 9.07 12.86
N VAL A 302 5.04 9.32 13.06
CA VAL A 302 5.60 9.61 14.40
C VAL A 302 4.93 10.83 15.00
N THR A 303 4.78 11.91 14.23
CA THR A 303 4.06 13.13 14.64
C THR A 303 2.63 12.79 15.07
N GLY A 304 1.91 11.96 14.31
CA GLY A 304 0.57 11.49 14.66
C GLY A 304 0.55 10.71 15.97
N ILE A 305 1.51 9.82 16.20
CA ILE A 305 1.61 9.02 17.44
C ILE A 305 1.82 9.92 18.65
N LEU A 306 2.63 10.97 18.52
CA LEU A 306 2.96 11.88 19.63
C LEU A 306 1.81 12.85 19.94
N LEU A 307 1.13 13.36 18.91
CA LEU A 307 0.15 14.42 19.05
C LEU A 307 -1.28 13.92 19.25
N ILE A 308 -1.66 12.75 18.69
CA ILE A 308 -3.04 12.21 18.78
C ILE A 308 -3.17 11.29 20.00
N PRO A 309 -4.18 11.41 20.84
CA PRO A 309 -5.20 12.50 20.90
C PRO A 309 -4.80 13.64 21.83
N ARG A 310 -3.57 13.65 22.36
CA ARG A 310 -3.16 14.51 23.49
C ARG A 310 -3.23 16.00 23.18
N VAL A 311 -2.82 16.39 21.98
CA VAL A 311 -2.71 17.79 21.54
C VAL A 311 -3.76 18.11 20.49
N VAL A 312 -3.96 17.19 19.53
CA VAL A 312 -4.89 17.37 18.40
C VAL A 312 -5.75 16.13 18.20
N SER A 313 -6.96 16.33 17.67
CA SER A 313 -7.82 15.21 17.27
C SER A 313 -7.30 14.57 15.96
N GLN A 314 -7.63 13.29 15.74
CA GLN A 314 -7.33 12.61 14.48
C GLN A 314 -7.95 13.32 13.26
N LEU A 315 -9.14 13.92 13.42
CA LEU A 315 -9.80 14.68 12.36
C LEU A 315 -9.08 15.98 12.04
N THR A 316 -8.57 16.68 13.05
CA THR A 316 -7.77 17.90 12.86
C THR A 316 -6.49 17.58 12.09
N MET A 317 -5.81 16.48 12.45
CA MET A 317 -4.62 16.03 11.73
C MET A 317 -4.92 15.63 10.29
N LEU A 318 -6.04 14.94 10.04
CA LEU A 318 -6.47 14.62 8.67
C LEU A 318 -6.68 15.88 7.84
N ARG A 319 -7.37 16.90 8.39
CA ARG A 319 -7.58 18.19 7.72
C ARG A 319 -6.27 18.92 7.43
N PHE A 320 -5.35 18.91 8.38
CA PHE A 320 -4.03 19.50 8.19
C PHE A 320 -3.26 18.80 7.07
N CYS A 321 -3.18 17.48 7.09
CA CYS A 321 -2.45 16.69 6.09
C CYS A 321 -3.05 16.86 4.67
N THR A 322 -4.38 16.82 4.55
CA THR A 322 -5.02 16.99 3.25
C THR A 322 -4.89 18.42 2.73
N GLY A 323 -5.03 19.43 3.59
CA GLY A 323 -4.80 20.83 3.24
C GLY A 323 -3.34 21.12 2.85
N LEU A 324 -2.38 20.56 3.58
CA LEU A 324 -0.96 20.61 3.23
C LEU A 324 -0.72 19.99 1.84
N GLY A 325 -1.37 18.86 1.53
CA GLY A 325 -1.31 18.23 0.22
C GLY A 325 -1.80 19.14 -0.90
N VAL A 326 -2.91 19.89 -0.69
CA VAL A 326 -3.38 20.88 -1.66
C VAL A 326 -2.32 21.97 -1.90
N VAL A 327 -1.78 22.55 -0.82
CA VAL A 327 -0.75 23.60 -0.93
C VAL A 327 0.49 23.07 -1.67
N LEU A 328 1.01 21.92 -1.28
CA LEU A 328 2.19 21.33 -1.91
C LEU A 328 1.93 20.99 -3.40
N SER A 329 0.73 20.50 -3.75
CA SER A 329 0.37 20.21 -5.14
C SER A 329 0.47 21.46 -6.04
N VAL A 330 0.01 22.60 -5.54
CA VAL A 330 0.13 23.88 -6.25
C VAL A 330 1.59 24.33 -6.32
N LEU A 331 2.31 24.29 -5.20
CA LEU A 331 3.71 24.73 -5.13
C LEU A 331 4.65 23.91 -6.04
N ILE A 332 4.44 22.59 -6.17
CA ILE A 332 5.23 21.73 -7.06
C ILE A 332 5.21 22.25 -8.49
N VAL A 333 4.07 22.70 -8.98
CA VAL A 333 3.93 23.12 -10.38
C VAL A 333 4.26 24.60 -10.56
N THR A 334 3.87 25.45 -9.63
CA THR A 334 3.95 26.91 -9.80
C THR A 334 5.25 27.54 -9.30
N MET A 335 5.81 27.04 -8.20
CA MET A 335 7.00 27.65 -7.58
C MET A 335 8.28 27.13 -8.23
N ARG A 336 9.19 28.03 -8.56
CA ARG A 336 10.52 27.73 -9.11
C ARG A 336 11.57 28.48 -8.29
N ALA A 337 12.46 27.73 -7.67
CA ALA A 337 13.62 28.29 -6.97
C ALA A 337 14.77 27.29 -7.00
N PRO A 338 15.99 27.71 -7.32
CA PRO A 338 17.14 26.82 -7.33
C PRO A 338 17.51 26.42 -5.90
N VAL A 339 17.78 25.14 -5.70
CA VAL A 339 18.23 24.55 -4.44
C VAL A 339 19.44 23.66 -4.72
N SER A 340 20.53 23.88 -4.00
CA SER A 340 21.73 23.05 -4.13
C SER A 340 21.51 21.67 -3.46
N TYR A 341 21.88 20.64 -4.20
CA TYR A 341 21.90 19.25 -3.71
C TYR A 341 23.23 18.60 -4.12
N GLY A 342 24.12 18.42 -3.14
CA GLY A 342 25.50 18.00 -3.46
C GLY A 342 26.20 18.97 -4.39
N SER A 343 26.69 18.47 -5.52
CA SER A 343 27.33 19.25 -6.59
C SER A 343 26.35 19.78 -7.63
N HIS A 344 25.06 19.46 -7.52
CA HIS A 344 24.03 19.79 -8.50
C HIS A 344 23.07 20.87 -7.98
N VAL A 345 22.49 21.63 -8.92
CA VAL A 345 21.41 22.59 -8.64
C VAL A 345 20.10 21.95 -9.09
N THR A 346 19.17 21.80 -8.15
CA THR A 346 17.84 21.28 -8.37
C THR A 346 16.80 22.39 -8.21
N ASP A 347 15.53 22.07 -8.42
CA ASP A 347 14.40 22.97 -8.13
C ASP A 347 13.77 22.60 -6.80
N ILE A 348 13.32 23.61 -6.03
CA ILE A 348 12.65 23.43 -4.74
C ILE A 348 11.41 22.53 -4.83
N SER A 349 10.77 22.47 -5.98
CA SER A 349 9.60 21.62 -6.21
C SER A 349 9.88 20.14 -5.95
N LEU A 350 11.11 19.68 -6.15
CA LEU A 350 11.53 18.30 -5.82
C LEU A 350 11.35 18.03 -4.31
N TRP A 351 11.68 19.01 -3.47
CA TRP A 351 11.51 18.92 -2.02
C TRP A 351 10.05 19.03 -1.59
N PHE A 352 9.21 19.73 -2.34
CA PHE A 352 7.77 19.70 -2.12
C PHE A 352 7.17 18.33 -2.42
N VAL A 353 7.68 17.60 -3.43
CA VAL A 353 7.31 16.19 -3.66
C VAL A 353 7.76 15.31 -2.48
N VAL A 354 8.94 15.53 -1.92
CA VAL A 354 9.39 14.83 -0.70
C VAL A 354 8.43 15.10 0.46
N LEU A 355 8.02 16.36 0.67
CA LEU A 355 7.10 16.75 1.75
C LEU A 355 5.68 16.20 1.54
N LEU A 356 5.25 15.84 0.31
CA LEU A 356 4.01 15.10 0.12
C LEU A 356 3.99 13.78 0.88
N GLY A 357 5.15 13.17 1.14
CA GLY A 357 5.26 12.01 2.02
C GLY A 357 4.65 12.30 3.40
N PHE A 358 4.97 13.45 4.01
CA PHE A 358 4.38 13.86 5.28
C PHE A 358 2.86 14.07 5.15
N ALA A 359 2.39 14.78 4.13
CA ALA A 359 0.97 15.00 3.87
C ALA A 359 0.20 13.68 3.68
N ASN A 360 0.83 12.67 3.07
CA ASN A 360 0.23 11.36 2.86
C ASN A 360 0.14 10.52 4.14
N SER A 361 0.98 10.73 5.14
CA SER A 361 1.13 9.82 6.27
C SER A 361 -0.17 9.57 7.05
N LEU A 362 -0.84 10.62 7.51
CA LEU A 362 -2.01 10.50 8.37
C LEU A 362 -3.35 10.51 7.61
N THR A 363 -3.31 10.63 6.29
CA THR A 363 -4.51 10.62 5.45
C THR A 363 -5.18 9.25 5.49
N TRP A 364 -4.43 8.17 5.25
CA TRP A 364 -4.93 6.80 5.42
C TRP A 364 -5.47 6.55 6.82
N ALA A 365 -4.66 6.87 7.84
CA ALA A 365 -4.99 6.65 9.24
C ALA A 365 -6.24 7.44 9.70
N GLY A 366 -6.49 8.60 9.11
CA GLY A 366 -7.64 9.43 9.42
C GLY A 366 -8.92 9.00 8.70
N ILE A 367 -8.84 8.55 7.45
CA ILE A 367 -10.03 8.15 6.67
C ILE A 367 -10.64 6.87 7.22
N TRP A 368 -9.86 5.85 7.57
CA TRP A 368 -10.34 4.53 7.99
C TRP A 368 -11.35 4.58 9.14
N PRO A 369 -11.05 5.20 10.30
CA PRO A 369 -12.00 5.25 11.41
C PRO A 369 -13.29 6.00 11.07
N LEU A 370 -13.19 7.06 10.24
CA LEU A 370 -14.32 7.86 9.83
C LEU A 370 -15.24 7.13 8.84
N ALA A 371 -14.66 6.37 7.93
CA ALA A 371 -15.40 5.62 6.93
C ALA A 371 -16.09 4.39 7.51
N LEU A 372 -15.51 3.74 8.52
CA LEU A 372 -16.08 2.57 9.16
C LEU A 372 -17.01 2.92 10.35
N ASP A 373 -17.12 4.20 10.72
CA ASP A 373 -17.94 4.60 11.86
C ASP A 373 -19.44 4.34 11.64
N GLY A 374 -20.07 3.66 12.59
CA GLY A 374 -21.51 3.39 12.56
C GLY A 374 -21.96 2.31 11.57
N LEU A 375 -21.05 1.52 10.99
CA LEU A 375 -21.42 0.45 10.04
C LEU A 375 -22.00 -0.81 10.70
N GLY A 376 -21.71 -1.08 11.98
CA GLY A 376 -22.19 -2.26 12.69
C GLY A 376 -21.94 -3.56 11.90
N ARG A 377 -23.02 -4.31 11.62
CA ARG A 377 -22.98 -5.58 10.85
C ARG A 377 -22.38 -5.46 9.45
N PHE A 378 -22.25 -4.25 8.90
CA PHE A 378 -21.68 -4.01 7.57
C PHE A 378 -20.16 -3.74 7.59
N THR A 379 -19.50 -3.76 8.76
CA THR A 379 -18.08 -3.38 8.91
C THR A 379 -17.14 -4.18 8.02
N LYS A 380 -17.31 -5.51 7.93
CA LYS A 380 -16.46 -6.36 7.07
C LYS A 380 -16.63 -6.05 5.58
N VAL A 381 -17.87 -5.84 5.15
CA VAL A 381 -18.16 -5.45 3.75
C VAL A 381 -17.66 -4.02 3.50
N GLY A 382 -17.87 -3.11 4.45
CA GLY A 382 -17.34 -1.74 4.38
C GLY A 382 -15.81 -1.70 4.24
N ALA A 383 -15.12 -2.51 5.03
CA ALA A 383 -13.66 -2.65 4.93
C ALA A 383 -13.23 -3.16 3.55
N SER A 384 -13.98 -4.11 2.95
CA SER A 384 -13.65 -4.59 1.60
C SER A 384 -13.83 -3.51 0.54
N VAL A 385 -14.86 -2.68 0.65
CA VAL A 385 -15.07 -1.53 -0.25
C VAL A 385 -13.92 -0.52 -0.12
N MET A 386 -13.46 -0.27 1.10
CA MET A 386 -12.27 0.57 1.33
C MET A 386 -11.01 -0.01 0.68
N ILE A 387 -10.81 -1.33 0.79
CA ILE A 387 -9.66 -2.03 0.19
C ILE A 387 -9.73 -2.04 -1.35
N MET A 388 -10.92 -2.10 -1.94
CA MET A 388 -11.06 -1.93 -3.40
C MET A 388 -10.42 -0.61 -3.88
N GLY A 389 -10.46 0.44 -3.06
CA GLY A 389 -9.81 1.73 -3.36
C GLY A 389 -8.31 1.63 -3.63
N LEU A 390 -7.62 0.56 -3.19
CA LEU A 390 -6.19 0.36 -3.47
C LEU A 390 -5.87 0.21 -4.97
N CYS A 391 -6.87 -0.05 -5.83
CA CYS A 391 -6.68 -0.02 -7.27
C CYS A 391 -6.28 1.37 -7.80
N GLY A 392 -6.42 2.44 -6.98
CA GLY A 392 -5.86 3.76 -7.27
C GLY A 392 -4.35 3.74 -7.54
N ASN A 393 -3.62 2.83 -6.90
CA ASN A 393 -2.18 2.60 -7.16
C ASN A 393 -1.89 2.10 -8.58
N ALA A 394 -2.85 1.44 -9.23
CA ALA A 394 -2.70 0.99 -10.61
C ALA A 394 -3.11 2.07 -11.61
N ILE A 395 -4.17 2.82 -11.32
CA ILE A 395 -4.85 3.69 -12.29
C ILE A 395 -4.25 5.10 -12.35
N LEU A 396 -4.05 5.76 -11.20
CA LEU A 396 -3.61 7.14 -11.17
C LEU A 396 -2.18 7.35 -11.70
N PRO A 397 -1.19 6.47 -11.44
CA PRO A 397 0.13 6.59 -12.06
C PRO A 397 0.12 6.46 -13.59
N LEU A 398 -0.81 5.68 -14.17
CA LEU A 398 -1.00 5.63 -15.63
C LEU A 398 -1.44 6.99 -16.17
N GLY A 399 -2.39 7.65 -15.46
CA GLY A 399 -2.82 9.00 -15.81
C GLY A 399 -1.69 10.02 -15.70
N TYR A 400 -0.84 9.93 -14.67
CA TYR A 400 0.36 10.75 -14.54
C TYR A 400 1.33 10.51 -15.71
N GLY A 401 1.60 9.26 -16.06
CA GLY A 401 2.49 8.90 -17.17
C GLY A 401 2.00 9.47 -18.49
N TRP A 402 0.69 9.35 -18.77
CA TRP A 402 0.10 9.95 -19.97
C TRP A 402 0.28 11.48 -20.02
N LEU A 403 0.05 12.18 -18.90
CA LEU A 403 0.28 13.61 -18.81
C LEU A 403 1.75 13.99 -18.99
N ALA A 404 2.66 13.20 -18.40
CA ALA A 404 4.10 13.43 -18.52
C ALA A 404 4.60 13.28 -19.96
N ASP A 405 4.04 12.34 -20.74
CA ASP A 405 4.39 12.12 -22.14
C ASP A 405 3.84 13.24 -23.06
N HIS A 406 2.69 13.85 -22.71
CA HIS A 406 2.04 14.86 -23.56
C HIS A 406 2.40 16.31 -23.19
N TYR A 407 2.79 16.57 -21.95
CA TYR A 407 3.13 17.91 -21.45
C TYR A 407 4.57 17.93 -20.90
N SER A 408 4.69 17.79 -19.59
CA SER A 408 6.00 17.67 -18.91
C SER A 408 5.87 16.83 -17.66
N VAL A 409 6.99 16.25 -17.20
CA VAL A 409 7.06 15.48 -15.94
C VAL A 409 6.60 16.34 -14.75
N ARG A 410 6.85 17.66 -14.79
CA ARG A 410 6.42 18.60 -13.76
C ARG A 410 4.92 18.88 -13.84
N ASP A 411 4.41 19.20 -15.02
CA ASP A 411 2.99 19.56 -15.19
C ASP A 411 2.08 18.38 -14.94
N ALA A 412 2.57 17.15 -15.14
CA ALA A 412 1.85 15.93 -14.79
C ALA A 412 1.46 15.85 -13.30
N TYR A 413 2.16 16.56 -12.41
CA TYR A 413 1.78 16.64 -10.99
C TYR A 413 0.45 17.39 -10.76
N TRP A 414 -0.10 18.11 -11.75
CA TRP A 414 -1.45 18.65 -11.60
C TRP A 414 -2.51 17.58 -11.32
N ILE A 415 -2.26 16.32 -11.69
CA ILE A 415 -3.20 15.21 -11.42
C ILE A 415 -3.45 14.98 -9.92
N ILE A 416 -2.49 15.33 -9.05
CA ILE A 416 -2.64 15.14 -7.61
C ILE A 416 -3.47 16.23 -6.94
N LEU A 417 -3.60 17.43 -7.54
CA LEU A 417 -4.38 18.51 -6.96
C LEU A 417 -5.87 18.15 -6.77
N PRO A 418 -6.60 17.65 -7.78
CA PRO A 418 -7.98 17.20 -7.56
C PRO A 418 -8.09 16.08 -6.52
N CYS A 419 -7.07 15.22 -6.39
CA CYS A 419 -7.03 14.21 -5.36
C CYS A 419 -7.05 14.84 -3.96
N TYR A 420 -6.15 15.78 -3.67
CA TYR A 420 -6.08 16.43 -2.37
C TYR A 420 -7.27 17.37 -2.11
N LEU A 421 -7.82 18.04 -3.12
CA LEU A 421 -9.06 18.80 -2.99
C LEU A 421 -10.22 17.89 -2.53
N TYR A 422 -10.36 16.73 -3.15
CA TYR A 422 -11.36 15.75 -2.73
C TYR A 422 -11.11 15.23 -1.32
N LEU A 423 -9.88 14.90 -0.96
CA LEU A 423 -9.50 14.45 0.37
C LEU A 423 -9.82 15.50 1.43
N THR A 424 -9.56 16.78 1.13
CA THR A 424 -9.92 17.90 2.00
C THR A 424 -11.45 18.02 2.14
N TYR A 425 -12.20 17.90 1.05
CA TYR A 425 -13.67 17.85 1.08
C TYR A 425 -14.16 16.70 1.97
N TYR A 426 -13.58 15.51 1.84
CA TYR A 426 -13.94 14.38 2.69
C TYR A 426 -13.66 14.67 4.17
N ALA A 427 -12.50 15.23 4.48
CA ALA A 427 -12.09 15.57 5.85
C ALA A 427 -12.96 16.69 6.47
N LEU A 428 -13.56 17.57 5.69
CA LEU A 428 -14.39 18.67 6.17
C LEU A 428 -15.87 18.30 6.25
N VAL A 429 -16.39 17.66 5.22
CA VAL A 429 -17.83 17.47 4.99
C VAL A 429 -18.19 16.00 4.72
N GLY A 430 -17.47 15.33 3.80
CA GLY A 430 -17.86 14.02 3.27
C GLY A 430 -18.06 12.95 4.34
N HIS A 431 -17.21 12.93 5.36
CA HIS A 431 -17.29 11.95 6.47
C HIS A 431 -18.53 12.10 7.35
N LYS A 432 -19.21 13.27 7.30
CA LYS A 432 -20.43 13.54 8.11
C LYS A 432 -21.70 13.09 7.42
N LYS A 433 -21.66 12.83 6.10
CA LYS A 433 -22.84 12.46 5.34
C LYS A 433 -23.32 11.07 5.75
N ARG A 434 -24.53 10.98 6.32
CA ARG A 434 -25.15 9.72 6.76
C ARG A 434 -26.29 9.28 5.85
N VAL A 435 -26.81 10.18 5.02
CA VAL A 435 -27.81 9.96 3.97
C VAL A 435 -27.36 10.64 2.68
N TRP A 436 -27.82 10.09 1.55
CA TRP A 436 -27.58 10.69 0.23
C TRP A 436 -28.36 11.96 0.01
#